data_ef3f591d81eb70f9c10b877923f79ef5
#
_entry.id   ef3f591d81eb70f9c10b877923f79ef5
#
_cell.length_a   1.000
_cell.length_b   1.000
_cell.length_c   1.000
_cell.angle_alpha   90.00
_cell.angle_beta   90.00
_cell.angle_gamma   90.00
#
_symmetry.space_group_name_H-M   'P 1'
#
loop_
_entity.id
_entity.type
_entity.pdbx_description
1 polymer ?
#
loop_
_entity_poly.entity_id
_entity_poly.type
_entity_poly.pdbx_seq_one_letter_code
_entity_poly.pdbx_strand_id
1 'polypeptide(L)'
;LGNYAGALLQWREMQTTHDAVFCVVDLHAITVPQDPAELRERTRRTAAQYIAAGIDPEHSTLFVQSHVSAHAQLAWVLNTITGFGEASRMTQFKD
;
A
#
# COMPACT_ATOMS: atom_id res chain seq x y z
N LEU A 1 -5.33 13.41 -9.12
CA LEU A 1 -6.37 14.30 -8.56
C LEU A 1 -7.36 13.55 -7.67
N GLY A 2 -7.98 12.46 -8.16
CA GLY A 2 -8.93 11.69 -7.35
C GLY A 2 -8.33 11.10 -6.07
N ASN A 3 -7.11 10.60 -6.14
CA ASN A 3 -6.37 10.08 -4.99
C ASN A 3 -6.10 11.19 -3.96
N TYR A 4 -5.69 12.36 -4.41
CA TYR A 4 -5.43 13.49 -3.52
C TYR A 4 -6.72 13.96 -2.82
N ALA A 5 -7.79 14.17 -3.59
CA ALA A 5 -9.06 14.66 -3.03
C ALA A 5 -9.75 13.62 -2.13
N GLY A 6 -9.65 12.33 -2.48
CA GLY A 6 -10.33 11.27 -1.73
C GLY A 6 -9.60 10.82 -0.48
N ALA A 7 -8.35 10.43 -0.61
CA ALA A 7 -7.60 9.77 0.46
C ALA A 7 -6.50 10.65 1.07
N LEU A 8 -5.65 11.25 0.24
CA LEU A 8 -4.44 11.93 0.73
C LEU A 8 -4.75 13.14 1.61
N LEU A 9 -5.82 13.88 1.32
CA LEU A 9 -6.26 14.98 2.19
C LEU A 9 -6.65 14.50 3.58
N GLN A 10 -7.41 13.40 3.63
CA GLN A 10 -7.82 12.81 4.91
C GLN A 10 -6.62 12.28 5.68
N TRP A 11 -5.68 11.64 5.02
CA TRP A 11 -4.46 11.13 5.64
C TRP A 11 -3.63 12.25 6.24
N ARG A 12 -3.52 13.37 5.53
CA ARG A 12 -2.80 14.54 6.03
C ARG A 12 -3.39 15.05 7.35
N GLU A 13 -4.71 15.07 7.45
CA GLU A 13 -5.40 15.50 8.67
C GLU A 13 -5.29 14.47 9.79
N MET A 14 -5.44 13.19 9.46
CA MET A 14 -5.39 12.10 10.43
C MET A 14 -4.05 12.00 11.16
N GLN A 15 -2.94 12.34 10.51
CA GLN A 15 -1.63 12.28 11.15
C GLN A 15 -1.46 13.27 12.31
N THR A 16 -2.31 14.29 12.39
CA THR A 16 -2.29 15.26 13.51
C THR A 16 -2.97 14.72 14.76
N THR A 17 -3.84 13.74 14.64
CA THR A 17 -4.68 13.20 15.73
C THR A 17 -4.42 11.73 16.02
N HIS A 18 -3.70 11.02 15.15
CA HIS A 18 -3.43 9.58 15.25
C HIS A 18 -1.94 9.31 15.09
N ASP A 19 -1.48 8.21 15.68
CA ASP A 19 -0.19 7.63 15.35
C ASP A 19 -0.33 6.86 14.03
N ALA A 20 -0.18 7.58 12.93
CA ALA A 20 -0.52 7.10 11.61
C ALA A 20 0.63 6.34 10.96
N VAL A 21 0.28 5.24 10.29
CA VAL A 21 1.21 4.41 9.51
C VAL A 21 0.69 4.33 8.07
N PHE A 22 1.51 4.76 7.12
CA PHE A 22 1.17 4.77 5.70
C PHE A 22 2.07 3.84 4.92
N CYS A 23 1.48 3.09 4.00
CA CYS A 23 2.16 2.07 3.24
C CYS A 23 2.08 2.35 1.73
N VAL A 24 3.23 2.31 1.06
CA VAL A 24 3.27 2.24 -0.41
C VAL A 24 3.17 0.76 -0.79
N VAL A 25 2.03 0.36 -1.36
CA VAL A 25 1.67 -1.04 -1.60
C VAL A 25 2.23 -1.55 -2.93
N ASP A 26 3.53 -1.62 -3.06
CA ASP A 26 4.23 -2.08 -4.25
C ASP A 26 3.99 -3.57 -4.55
N LEU A 27 3.70 -4.39 -3.54
CA LEU A 27 3.39 -5.80 -3.74
C LEU A 27 2.10 -6.01 -4.53
N HIS A 28 1.14 -5.10 -4.41
CA HIS A 28 -0.08 -5.18 -5.22
C HIS A 28 0.20 -4.95 -6.71
N ALA A 29 1.21 -4.15 -7.03
CA ALA A 29 1.56 -3.84 -8.42
C ALA A 29 2.03 -5.09 -9.20
N ILE A 30 2.65 -6.06 -8.54
CA ILE A 30 3.17 -7.27 -9.21
C ILE A 30 2.10 -8.32 -9.53
N THR A 31 0.83 -8.02 -9.25
CA THR A 31 -0.30 -8.87 -9.71
C THR A 31 -0.49 -8.81 -11.23
N VAL A 32 0.13 -7.83 -11.89
CA VAL A 32 0.23 -7.73 -13.33
C VAL A 32 1.71 -7.59 -13.74
N PRO A 33 2.07 -7.93 -15.00
CA PRO A 33 3.46 -7.80 -15.43
C PRO A 33 4.00 -6.38 -15.25
N GLN A 34 5.19 -6.27 -14.68
CA GLN A 34 5.87 -5.01 -14.42
C GLN A 34 7.31 -5.07 -14.88
N ASP A 35 7.82 -3.97 -15.44
CA ASP A 35 9.24 -3.76 -15.58
C ASP A 35 9.85 -3.41 -14.23
N PRO A 36 10.88 -4.12 -13.74
CA PRO A 36 11.43 -3.88 -12.40
C PRO A 36 11.96 -2.47 -12.18
N ALA A 37 12.60 -1.88 -13.20
CA ALA A 37 13.15 -0.54 -13.10
C ALA A 37 12.04 0.51 -13.02
N GLU A 38 11.00 0.36 -13.84
CA GLU A 38 9.83 1.24 -13.79
C GLU A 38 9.08 1.11 -12.46
N LEU A 39 8.91 -0.11 -11.96
CA LEU A 39 8.23 -0.34 -10.68
C LEU A 39 8.98 0.35 -9.54
N ARG A 40 10.31 0.23 -9.52
CA ARG A 40 11.15 0.91 -8.53
C ARG A 40 10.96 2.42 -8.58
N GLU A 41 11.00 3.00 -9.76
CA GLU A 41 10.84 4.44 -9.95
C GLU A 41 9.43 4.92 -9.56
N ARG A 42 8.40 4.17 -9.93
CA ARG A 42 7.01 4.47 -9.53
C ARG A 42 6.83 4.42 -8.02
N THR A 43 7.43 3.44 -7.36
CA THR A 43 7.38 3.31 -5.89
C THR A 43 8.00 4.53 -5.22
N ARG A 44 9.18 4.95 -5.68
CA ARG A 44 9.85 6.15 -5.15
C ARG A 44 9.02 7.41 -5.40
N ARG A 45 8.48 7.53 -6.60
CA ARG A 45 7.64 8.67 -6.97
C ARG A 45 6.36 8.73 -6.13
N THR A 46 5.74 7.60 -5.87
CA THR A 46 4.54 7.51 -5.02
C THR A 46 4.85 7.97 -3.60
N ALA A 47 5.96 7.52 -3.02
CA ALA A 47 6.38 7.98 -1.70
C ALA A 47 6.64 9.48 -1.68
N ALA A 48 7.31 10.01 -2.71
CA ALA A 48 7.55 11.45 -2.85
C ALA A 48 6.24 12.24 -2.97
N GLN A 49 5.27 11.72 -3.70
CA GLN A 49 3.94 12.34 -3.82
C GLN A 49 3.19 12.37 -2.49
N TYR A 50 3.29 11.33 -1.68
CA TYR A 50 2.69 11.31 -0.35
C TYR A 50 3.29 12.40 0.55
N ILE A 51 4.60 12.55 0.54
CA ILE A 51 5.28 13.60 1.30
C ILE A 51 4.89 14.99 0.77
N ALA A 52 4.86 15.17 -0.55
CA ALA A 52 4.46 16.43 -1.18
C ALA A 52 3.00 16.79 -0.86
N ALA A 53 2.13 15.79 -0.69
CA ALA A 53 0.73 15.99 -0.34
C ALA A 53 0.51 16.33 1.15
N GLY A 54 1.56 16.27 1.97
CA GLY A 54 1.54 16.68 3.35
C GLY A 54 1.71 15.56 4.38
N ILE A 55 2.03 14.33 3.95
CA ILE A 55 2.44 13.27 4.89
C ILE A 55 3.82 13.63 5.45
N ASP A 56 3.91 13.77 6.76
CA ASP A 56 5.14 14.16 7.46
C ASP A 56 5.85 12.91 8.01
N PRO A 57 6.99 12.50 7.44
CA PRO A 57 7.71 11.31 7.89
C PRO A 57 8.35 11.46 9.28
N GLU A 58 8.42 12.68 9.83
CA GLU A 58 8.89 12.89 11.19
C GLU A 58 7.81 12.60 12.23
N HIS A 59 6.54 12.75 11.88
CA HIS A 59 5.40 12.53 12.76
C HIS A 59 4.64 11.23 12.46
N SER A 60 4.77 10.71 11.24
CA SER A 60 4.09 9.50 10.78
C SER A 60 5.10 8.50 10.27
N THR A 61 4.74 7.22 10.29
CA THR A 61 5.54 6.18 9.64
C THR A 61 5.10 6.05 8.19
N LEU A 62 6.05 6.19 7.26
CA LEU A 62 5.84 5.93 5.83
C LEU A 62 6.81 4.82 5.40
N PHE A 63 6.30 3.74 4.85
CA PHE A 63 7.13 2.62 4.44
C PHE A 63 6.68 2.00 3.12
N VAL A 64 7.59 1.28 2.48
CA VAL A 64 7.30 0.48 1.29
C VAL A 64 7.02 -0.96 1.72
N GLN A 65 5.90 -1.51 1.27
CA GLN A 65 5.41 -2.81 1.74
C GLN A 65 6.42 -3.94 1.55
N SER A 66 7.11 -4.00 0.41
CA SER A 66 8.10 -5.04 0.13
C SER A 66 9.34 -4.98 1.04
N HIS A 67 9.56 -3.85 1.73
CA HIS A 67 10.66 -3.72 2.69
C HIS A 67 10.32 -4.32 4.06
N VAL A 68 9.08 -4.75 4.28
CA VAL A 68 8.64 -5.42 5.51
C VAL A 68 8.30 -6.87 5.16
N SER A 69 9.26 -7.77 5.29
CA SER A 69 9.11 -9.17 4.89
C SER A 69 7.93 -9.89 5.57
N ALA A 70 7.58 -9.45 6.78
CA ALA A 70 6.46 -10.01 7.54
C ALA A 70 5.12 -9.89 6.81
N HIS A 71 4.92 -8.89 5.96
CA HIS A 71 3.69 -8.74 5.18
C HIS A 71 3.48 -9.92 4.22
N ALA A 72 4.51 -10.27 3.44
CA ALA A 72 4.44 -11.42 2.52
C ALA A 72 4.37 -12.74 3.27
N GLN A 73 5.11 -12.88 4.37
CA GLN A 73 5.10 -14.06 5.20
C GLN A 73 3.73 -14.33 5.81
N LEU A 74 3.10 -13.30 6.38
CA LEU A 74 1.75 -13.43 6.95
C LEU A 74 0.72 -13.72 5.86
N ALA A 75 0.84 -13.11 4.69
CA ALA A 75 -0.04 -13.38 3.56
C ALA A 75 0.03 -14.87 3.16
N TRP A 76 1.21 -15.45 3.15
CA TRP A 76 1.37 -16.87 2.87
C TRP A 76 0.68 -17.74 3.93
N VAL A 77 0.88 -17.44 5.21
CA VAL A 77 0.21 -18.17 6.30
C VAL A 77 -1.31 -18.09 6.16
N LEU A 78 -1.84 -16.91 5.90
CA LEU A 78 -3.28 -16.71 5.70
C LEU A 78 -3.80 -17.48 4.47
N ASN A 79 -3.02 -17.56 3.40
CA ASN A 79 -3.37 -18.37 2.23
C ASN A 79 -3.53 -19.85 2.55
N THR A 80 -2.73 -20.39 3.48
CA THR A 80 -2.79 -21.80 3.84
C THR A 80 -4.08 -22.19 4.57
N ILE A 81 -4.75 -21.23 5.17
CA ILE A 81 -6.00 -21.43 5.94
C ILE A 81 -7.22 -20.82 5.26
N THR A 82 -7.05 -20.20 4.09
CA THR A 82 -8.15 -19.59 3.32
C THR A 82 -8.66 -20.60 2.30
N GLY A 83 -9.94 -20.97 2.40
CA GLY A 83 -10.57 -21.88 1.45
C GLY A 83 -10.89 -21.19 0.12
N PHE A 84 -10.85 -21.97 -0.97
CA PHE A 84 -11.22 -21.47 -2.31
C PHE A 84 -12.62 -20.85 -2.34
N GLY A 85 -13.58 -21.45 -1.65
CA GLY A 85 -14.94 -20.94 -1.57
C GLY A 85 -15.05 -19.57 -0.90
N GLU A 86 -14.14 -19.25 0.02
CA GLU A 86 -14.07 -17.94 0.66
C GLU A 86 -13.46 -16.92 -0.29
N ALA A 87 -12.32 -17.26 -0.88
CA ALA A 87 -11.62 -16.39 -1.84
C ALA A 87 -12.50 -16.06 -3.05
N SER A 88 -13.23 -17.04 -3.59
CA SER A 88 -14.08 -16.87 -4.77
C SER A 88 -15.29 -15.96 -4.55
N ARG A 89 -15.64 -15.66 -3.31
CA ARG A 89 -16.71 -14.70 -2.99
C ARG A 89 -16.24 -13.25 -3.00
N MET A 90 -14.94 -13.01 -2.98
CA MET A 90 -14.38 -11.66 -3.05
C MET A 90 -14.54 -11.08 -4.45
N THR A 91 -14.96 -9.82 -4.54
CA THR A 91 -15.12 -9.14 -5.84
C THR A 91 -13.80 -9.09 -6.61
N GLN A 92 -12.70 -8.81 -5.94
CA GLN A 92 -11.37 -8.76 -6.54
C GLN A 92 -10.91 -10.11 -7.10
N PHE A 93 -11.39 -11.22 -6.53
CA PHE A 93 -11.05 -12.56 -7.04
C PHE A 93 -11.80 -12.89 -8.34
N LYS A 94 -13.02 -12.35 -8.50
CA LYS A 94 -13.86 -12.62 -9.66
C LYS A 94 -13.45 -11.84 -10.90
N ASP A 95 -12.76 -10.74 -10.74
CA ASP A 95 -12.27 -9.87 -11.80
C ASP A 95 -10.94 -10.41 -12.36
#